data_6498b9b15a1bdbaf0f8d5aa7e3b557dc
#
_entry.id   6498b9b15a1bdbaf0f8d5aa7e3b557dc
#
_cell.length_a   1.000
_cell.length_b   1.000
_cell.length_c   1.000
_cell.angle_alpha   90.00
_cell.angle_beta   90.00
_cell.angle_gamma   90.00
#
_symmetry.space_group_name_H-M   'P 1'
#
loop_
_entity.id
_entity.type
_entity.pdbx_description
1 polymer ?
#
loop_
_entity_poly.entity_id
_entity_poly.type
_entity_poly.pdbx_seq_one_letter_code
_entity_poly.pdbx_strand_id
1 'polypeptide(L)'
;LNGKFIKNLIVNDKENSADWSINEKFENGAFLFGDRDVTAIDVPANLIGAEFVKTACDSKMFAEDLGTFTAGDDITIYIAVDNRVIPIIPEWLKNWTKTDDVLTATGNLTFTIFKNNFKSGEKVTLGTNGGTGDNANYVVFAKNMETVLNGKLIKNLQVFDSENAADWSIYNNTGVGSVLFGDRDITFTSFPENLVGAETVKTACDSKLVTTDLGVFTAGADITLYVAMDSRVTNPVPNWLNDWKNTGVTMSISND
;
A
#
# COMPACT_ATOMS: atom_id res chain seq x y z
N LEU A 1 -3.88 -2.05 -23.16
CA LEU A 1 -4.16 -0.92 -22.28
C LEU A 1 -2.90 -0.60 -21.46
N ASN A 2 -2.72 0.67 -21.06
CA ASN A 2 -1.57 1.13 -20.29
C ASN A 2 -2.00 2.11 -19.19
N GLY A 3 -1.59 1.82 -17.97
CA GLY A 3 -1.68 2.69 -16.80
C GLY A 3 -0.30 3.11 -16.28
N LYS A 4 -0.22 3.61 -15.03
CA LYS A 4 1.04 3.91 -14.34
C LYS A 4 1.76 2.62 -13.95
N PHE A 5 1.07 1.71 -13.28
CA PHE A 5 1.59 0.45 -12.73
C PHE A 5 1.31 -0.76 -13.62
N ILE A 6 0.19 -0.78 -14.30
CA ILE A 6 -0.23 -1.86 -15.18
C ILE A 6 0.12 -1.49 -16.62
N LYS A 7 1.15 -2.10 -17.18
CA LYS A 7 1.63 -1.85 -18.54
C LYS A 7 1.26 -2.98 -19.49
N ASN A 8 0.95 -2.62 -20.73
CA ASN A 8 0.71 -3.59 -21.81
C ASN A 8 -0.35 -4.65 -21.46
N LEU A 9 -1.44 -4.22 -20.79
CA LEU A 9 -2.53 -5.15 -20.48
C LEU A 9 -3.16 -5.65 -21.78
N ILE A 10 -3.11 -6.95 -21.96
CA ILE A 10 -3.74 -7.71 -23.05
C ILE A 10 -4.88 -8.52 -22.43
N VAL A 11 -6.10 -8.32 -22.93
CA VAL A 11 -7.29 -9.08 -22.56
C VAL A 11 -7.46 -10.21 -23.57
N ASN A 12 -7.56 -11.45 -23.09
CA ASN A 12 -7.71 -12.64 -23.93
C ASN A 12 -9.17 -12.89 -24.31
N ASP A 13 -10.11 -12.59 -23.44
CA ASP A 13 -11.54 -12.63 -23.71
C ASP A 13 -11.92 -11.50 -24.69
N LYS A 14 -11.88 -11.82 -25.99
CA LYS A 14 -12.10 -10.83 -27.06
C LYS A 14 -13.54 -10.34 -27.15
N GLU A 15 -14.49 -11.15 -26.71
CA GLU A 15 -15.92 -10.80 -26.76
C GLU A 15 -16.24 -9.67 -25.78
N ASN A 16 -15.60 -9.67 -24.60
CA ASN A 16 -15.83 -8.72 -23.53
C ASN A 16 -14.67 -7.69 -23.34
N SER A 17 -13.64 -7.73 -24.22
CA SER A 17 -12.46 -6.90 -24.06
C SER A 17 -12.73 -5.38 -24.11
N ALA A 18 -13.79 -4.96 -24.77
CA ALA A 18 -14.18 -3.54 -24.86
C ALA A 18 -14.62 -2.96 -23.51
N ASP A 19 -15.06 -3.79 -22.58
CA ASP A 19 -15.54 -3.40 -21.26
C ASP A 19 -14.42 -3.37 -20.21
N TRP A 20 -13.19 -3.71 -20.61
CA TRP A 20 -12.02 -3.61 -19.76
C TRP A 20 -11.38 -2.23 -19.88
N SER A 21 -11.05 -1.62 -18.74
CA SER A 21 -10.34 -0.33 -18.71
C SER A 21 -9.43 -0.21 -17.48
N ILE A 22 -8.33 0.56 -17.62
CA ILE A 22 -7.45 0.94 -16.52
C ILE A 22 -7.87 2.33 -16.04
N ASN A 23 -8.01 2.51 -14.73
CA ASN A 23 -8.41 3.75 -14.09
C ASN A 23 -7.38 4.12 -13.01
N GLU A 24 -7.06 5.41 -12.89
CA GLU A 24 -5.93 5.89 -12.10
C GLU A 24 -6.16 5.88 -10.60
N LYS A 25 -7.42 5.95 -10.14
CA LYS A 25 -7.71 6.14 -8.71
C LYS A 25 -8.98 5.39 -8.31
N PHE A 26 -8.83 4.46 -7.37
CA PHE A 26 -9.97 3.74 -6.77
C PHE A 26 -10.44 4.42 -5.48
N GLU A 27 -11.75 4.60 -5.36
CA GLU A 27 -12.39 5.21 -4.19
C GLU A 27 -13.84 4.74 -4.05
N ASN A 28 -14.50 5.08 -2.94
CA ASN A 28 -15.93 4.82 -2.77
C ASN A 28 -16.74 5.44 -3.91
N GLY A 29 -17.72 4.69 -4.42
CA GLY A 29 -18.54 5.08 -5.56
C GLY A 29 -17.93 4.73 -6.93
N ALA A 30 -16.69 4.23 -7.00
CA ALA A 30 -16.10 3.78 -8.25
C ALA A 30 -16.83 2.54 -8.80
N PHE A 31 -17.07 2.52 -10.12
CA PHE A 31 -17.61 1.32 -10.81
C PHE A 31 -16.54 0.22 -10.85
N LEU A 32 -16.95 -1.00 -10.48
CA LEU A 32 -16.06 -2.17 -10.46
C LEU A 32 -15.92 -2.84 -11.83
N PHE A 33 -16.95 -2.78 -12.65
CA PHE A 33 -17.04 -3.45 -13.96
C PHE A 33 -17.37 -2.47 -15.07
N GLY A 34 -16.96 -2.80 -16.30
CA GLY A 34 -17.27 -1.97 -17.46
C GLY A 34 -18.66 -2.23 -18.04
N ASP A 35 -19.23 -3.41 -17.79
CA ASP A 35 -20.48 -3.91 -18.31
C ASP A 35 -21.63 -4.00 -17.28
N ARG A 36 -21.40 -3.49 -16.05
CA ARG A 36 -22.37 -3.54 -14.94
C ARG A 36 -22.31 -2.29 -14.07
N ASP A 37 -23.47 -1.82 -13.62
CA ASP A 37 -23.63 -0.70 -12.68
C ASP A 37 -23.42 -1.17 -11.22
N VAL A 38 -22.26 -1.73 -10.94
CA VAL A 38 -21.84 -2.14 -9.58
C VAL A 38 -20.78 -1.17 -9.09
N THR A 39 -21.08 -0.49 -7.96
CA THR A 39 -20.19 0.52 -7.38
C THR A 39 -19.66 0.09 -6.01
N ALA A 40 -18.42 0.45 -5.71
CA ALA A 40 -17.81 0.26 -4.39
C ALA A 40 -18.53 1.08 -3.32
N ILE A 41 -18.85 0.45 -2.16
CA ILE A 41 -19.51 1.11 -1.02
C ILE A 41 -18.50 1.36 0.10
N ASP A 42 -17.78 0.32 0.53
CA ASP A 42 -16.79 0.39 1.59
C ASP A 42 -15.47 -0.14 1.06
N VAL A 43 -14.57 0.79 0.76
CA VAL A 43 -13.25 0.50 0.18
C VAL A 43 -12.22 0.44 1.29
N PRO A 44 -11.53 -0.70 1.46
CA PRO A 44 -10.43 -0.81 2.41
C PRO A 44 -9.34 0.23 2.17
N ALA A 45 -8.75 0.75 3.26
CA ALA A 45 -7.76 1.83 3.21
C ALA A 45 -6.56 1.53 2.29
N ASN A 46 -6.13 0.27 2.23
CA ASN A 46 -5.04 -0.19 1.38
C ASN A 46 -5.38 -0.16 -0.12
N LEU A 47 -6.65 -0.09 -0.50
CA LEU A 47 -7.09 0.04 -1.90
C LEU A 47 -7.42 1.48 -2.31
N ILE A 48 -7.64 2.39 -1.35
CA ILE A 48 -7.88 3.81 -1.67
C ILE A 48 -6.71 4.37 -2.47
N GLY A 49 -7.03 5.04 -3.57
CA GLY A 49 -6.04 5.66 -4.47
C GLY A 49 -5.29 4.68 -5.37
N ALA A 50 -5.59 3.38 -5.34
CA ALA A 50 -4.97 2.40 -6.22
C ALA A 50 -5.32 2.64 -7.69
N GLU A 51 -4.36 2.41 -8.60
CA GLU A 51 -4.69 2.16 -9.99
C GLU A 51 -5.47 0.84 -10.09
N PHE A 52 -6.52 0.77 -10.88
CA PHE A 52 -7.33 -0.44 -10.95
C PHE A 52 -7.84 -0.75 -12.35
N VAL A 53 -8.09 -2.03 -12.60
CA VAL A 53 -8.72 -2.50 -13.82
C VAL A 53 -10.18 -2.79 -13.53
N LYS A 54 -11.07 -2.02 -14.16
CA LYS A 54 -12.45 -2.45 -14.34
C LYS A 54 -12.44 -3.60 -15.34
N THR A 55 -12.85 -4.77 -14.89
CA THR A 55 -12.99 -5.93 -15.78
C THR A 55 -14.42 -5.97 -16.34
N ALA A 56 -14.67 -6.78 -17.38
CA ALA A 56 -16.03 -7.14 -17.72
C ALA A 56 -16.53 -8.20 -16.72
N CYS A 57 -17.71 -8.01 -16.15
CA CYS A 57 -18.32 -9.00 -15.27
C CYS A 57 -18.59 -10.32 -16.01
N ASP A 58 -18.94 -10.26 -17.31
CA ASP A 58 -19.23 -11.42 -18.14
C ASP A 58 -17.98 -12.25 -18.47
N SER A 59 -16.78 -11.66 -18.37
CA SER A 59 -15.51 -12.41 -18.50
C SER A 59 -15.34 -13.51 -17.44
N LYS A 60 -16.16 -13.54 -16.37
CA LYS A 60 -16.18 -14.63 -15.38
C LYS A 60 -16.41 -16.02 -15.98
N MET A 61 -17.02 -16.07 -17.15
CA MET A 61 -17.34 -17.33 -17.86
C MET A 61 -16.22 -17.76 -18.80
N PHE A 62 -15.20 -16.93 -19.01
CA PHE A 62 -14.07 -17.29 -19.88
C PHE A 62 -13.20 -18.37 -19.19
N ALA A 63 -12.97 -19.47 -19.89
CA ALA A 63 -12.40 -20.67 -19.29
C ALA A 63 -10.86 -20.68 -19.22
N GLU A 64 -10.21 -19.73 -19.91
CA GLU A 64 -8.77 -19.61 -19.98
C GLU A 64 -8.29 -18.39 -19.16
N ASP A 65 -6.98 -18.10 -19.16
CA ASP A 65 -6.43 -16.88 -18.56
C ASP A 65 -7.09 -15.66 -19.18
N LEU A 66 -7.65 -14.79 -18.33
CA LEU A 66 -8.38 -13.60 -18.77
C LEU A 66 -7.47 -12.57 -19.43
N GLY A 67 -6.20 -12.50 -19.01
CA GLY A 67 -5.26 -11.56 -19.58
C GLY A 67 -3.87 -11.60 -18.99
N THR A 68 -3.00 -10.74 -19.52
CA THR A 68 -1.64 -10.56 -18.99
C THR A 68 -1.24 -9.10 -19.06
N PHE A 69 -0.38 -8.66 -18.12
CA PHE A 69 0.25 -7.35 -18.17
C PHE A 69 1.68 -7.39 -17.63
N THR A 70 2.40 -6.28 -17.78
CA THR A 70 3.75 -6.10 -17.23
C THR A 70 3.68 -5.12 -16.07
N ALA A 71 4.30 -5.43 -14.93
CA ALA A 71 4.47 -4.52 -13.82
C ALA A 71 5.34 -3.31 -14.25
N GLY A 72 4.79 -2.10 -14.12
CA GLY A 72 5.46 -0.86 -14.54
C GLY A 72 6.44 -0.31 -13.53
N ASP A 73 6.40 -0.83 -12.30
CA ASP A 73 7.24 -0.49 -11.16
C ASP A 73 7.28 -1.69 -10.20
N ASP A 74 7.99 -1.58 -9.06
CA ASP A 74 7.85 -2.52 -7.95
C ASP A 74 6.47 -2.33 -7.32
N ILE A 75 5.56 -3.29 -7.51
CA ILE A 75 4.15 -3.13 -7.18
C ILE A 75 3.59 -4.29 -6.35
N THR A 76 2.59 -3.98 -5.54
CA THR A 76 1.67 -4.95 -4.97
C THR A 76 0.40 -4.96 -5.81
N ILE A 77 0.05 -6.14 -6.30
CA ILE A 77 -1.23 -6.40 -6.98
C ILE A 77 -2.20 -6.97 -5.97
N TYR A 78 -3.42 -6.43 -5.97
CA TYR A 78 -4.54 -6.96 -5.20
C TYR A 78 -5.62 -7.46 -6.17
N ILE A 79 -6.20 -8.60 -5.86
CA ILE A 79 -7.32 -9.19 -6.60
C ILE A 79 -8.49 -9.32 -5.63
N ALA A 80 -9.57 -8.57 -5.91
CA ALA A 80 -10.81 -8.69 -5.16
C ALA A 80 -11.72 -9.71 -5.84
N VAL A 81 -11.90 -10.86 -5.20
CA VAL A 81 -12.68 -12.00 -5.70
C VAL A 81 -14.02 -12.06 -5.00
N ASP A 82 -15.09 -12.19 -5.74
CA ASP A 82 -16.47 -12.36 -5.24
C ASP A 82 -16.54 -13.52 -4.24
N ASN A 83 -17.08 -13.28 -3.06
CA ASN A 83 -17.15 -14.25 -1.98
C ASN A 83 -17.94 -15.53 -2.35
N ARG A 84 -18.80 -15.47 -3.37
CA ARG A 84 -19.51 -16.63 -3.89
C ARG A 84 -18.59 -17.63 -4.62
N VAL A 85 -17.41 -17.18 -5.07
CA VAL A 85 -16.35 -18.02 -5.68
C VAL A 85 -15.47 -18.67 -4.63
N ILE A 86 -15.28 -18.02 -3.47
CA ILE A 86 -14.26 -18.35 -2.46
C ILE A 86 -14.29 -19.80 -1.93
N PRO A 87 -15.39 -20.54 -1.87
CA PRO A 87 -15.33 -21.96 -1.50
C PRO A 87 -14.36 -22.77 -2.37
N ILE A 88 -14.10 -22.31 -3.60
CA ILE A 88 -13.15 -22.91 -4.53
C ILE A 88 -12.23 -21.81 -5.06
N ILE A 89 -11.16 -21.50 -4.31
CA ILE A 89 -10.18 -20.49 -4.72
C ILE A 89 -9.57 -20.91 -6.08
N PRO A 90 -9.56 -20.00 -7.08
CA PRO A 90 -8.90 -20.25 -8.37
C PRO A 90 -7.44 -20.69 -8.19
N GLU A 91 -6.99 -21.67 -8.96
CA GLU A 91 -5.67 -22.30 -8.81
C GLU A 91 -4.52 -21.28 -8.79
N TRP A 92 -4.57 -20.27 -9.67
CA TRP A 92 -3.54 -19.24 -9.80
C TRP A 92 -3.44 -18.30 -8.58
N LEU A 93 -4.48 -18.22 -7.73
CA LEU A 93 -4.49 -17.43 -6.50
C LEU A 93 -4.04 -18.22 -5.25
N LYS A 94 -3.83 -19.54 -5.33
CA LYS A 94 -3.50 -20.36 -4.14
C LYS A 94 -2.20 -19.96 -3.46
N ASN A 95 -1.25 -19.40 -4.21
CA ASN A 95 0.03 -18.94 -3.69
C ASN A 95 0.02 -17.43 -3.35
N TRP A 96 -1.13 -16.76 -3.49
CA TRP A 96 -1.28 -15.37 -3.11
C TRP A 96 -1.67 -15.27 -1.64
N THR A 97 -1.28 -14.18 -0.99
CA THR A 97 -1.64 -13.92 0.40
C THR A 97 -3.08 -13.41 0.46
N LYS A 98 -3.97 -14.18 1.12
CA LYS A 98 -5.29 -13.68 1.48
C LYS A 98 -5.14 -12.60 2.56
N THR A 99 -5.80 -11.46 2.39
CA THR A 99 -5.86 -10.40 3.41
C THR A 99 -7.09 -10.57 4.31
N ASP A 100 -7.13 -9.81 5.41
CA ASP A 100 -8.31 -9.72 6.27
C ASP A 100 -9.30 -8.64 5.78
N ASP A 101 -8.92 -7.87 4.77
CA ASP A 101 -9.74 -6.81 4.19
C ASP A 101 -10.88 -7.38 3.34
N VAL A 102 -12.00 -6.66 3.34
CA VAL A 102 -13.18 -6.98 2.53
C VAL A 102 -13.62 -5.73 1.79
N LEU A 103 -13.78 -5.82 0.47
CA LEU A 103 -14.42 -4.79 -0.34
C LEU A 103 -15.91 -5.08 -0.42
N THR A 104 -16.76 -4.08 -0.17
CA THR A 104 -18.20 -4.20 -0.36
C THR A 104 -18.68 -3.33 -1.53
N ALA A 105 -19.73 -3.77 -2.20
CA ALA A 105 -20.29 -3.07 -3.36
C ALA A 105 -21.83 -3.15 -3.40
N THR A 106 -22.43 -2.36 -4.26
CA THR A 106 -23.88 -2.38 -4.51
C THR A 106 -24.35 -3.78 -4.89
N GLY A 107 -25.63 -4.07 -4.65
CA GLY A 107 -26.17 -5.42 -4.85
C GLY A 107 -25.78 -6.43 -3.77
N ASN A 108 -25.35 -5.94 -2.58
CA ASN A 108 -24.86 -6.77 -1.46
C ASN A 108 -23.67 -7.67 -1.84
N LEU A 109 -22.86 -7.22 -2.79
CA LEU A 109 -21.65 -7.94 -3.18
C LEU A 109 -20.54 -7.70 -2.16
N THR A 110 -19.82 -8.75 -1.84
CA THR A 110 -18.63 -8.72 -0.99
C THR A 110 -17.49 -9.48 -1.67
N PHE A 111 -16.28 -8.94 -1.53
CA PHE A 111 -15.11 -9.48 -2.19
C PHE A 111 -14.00 -9.73 -1.17
N THR A 112 -13.44 -10.93 -1.19
CA THR A 112 -12.20 -11.26 -0.49
C THR A 112 -11.01 -10.80 -1.31
N ILE A 113 -10.02 -10.21 -0.65
CA ILE A 113 -8.86 -9.62 -1.30
C ILE A 113 -7.65 -10.54 -1.14
N PHE A 114 -6.99 -10.85 -2.26
CA PHE A 114 -5.70 -11.53 -2.31
C PHE A 114 -4.64 -10.57 -2.80
N LYS A 115 -3.41 -10.67 -2.30
CA LYS A 115 -2.28 -9.84 -2.75
C LYS A 115 -1.03 -10.63 -3.07
N ASN A 116 -0.23 -10.10 -4.01
CA ASN A 116 1.11 -10.56 -4.32
C ASN A 116 1.97 -9.41 -4.83
N ASN A 117 3.29 -9.52 -4.65
CA ASN A 117 4.27 -8.51 -5.03
C ASN A 117 4.95 -8.91 -6.33
N PHE A 118 5.19 -7.92 -7.19
CA PHE A 118 5.87 -8.07 -8.47
C PHE A 118 6.90 -6.97 -8.65
N LYS A 119 8.05 -7.33 -9.19
CA LYS A 119 9.11 -6.38 -9.52
C LYS A 119 8.84 -5.71 -10.87
N SER A 120 9.37 -4.51 -11.04
CA SER A 120 9.31 -3.80 -12.33
C SER A 120 9.77 -4.68 -13.49
N GLY A 121 8.97 -4.73 -14.53
CA GLY A 121 9.21 -5.56 -15.71
C GLY A 121 8.69 -7.01 -15.62
N GLU A 122 8.26 -7.49 -14.45
CA GLU A 122 7.69 -8.83 -14.33
C GLU A 122 6.33 -8.94 -15.03
N LYS A 123 6.09 -10.10 -15.64
CA LYS A 123 4.81 -10.42 -16.27
C LYS A 123 3.84 -10.98 -15.24
N VAL A 124 2.65 -10.41 -15.19
CA VAL A 124 1.54 -10.87 -14.35
C VAL A 124 0.48 -11.52 -15.24
N THR A 125 0.07 -12.73 -14.88
CA THR A 125 -1.04 -13.44 -15.53
C THR A 125 -2.29 -13.32 -14.67
N LEU A 126 -3.38 -12.92 -15.31
CA LEU A 126 -4.72 -12.87 -14.73
C LEU A 126 -5.46 -14.13 -15.14
N GLY A 127 -5.50 -15.11 -14.28
CA GLY A 127 -6.11 -16.41 -14.56
C GLY A 127 -7.64 -16.36 -14.60
N THR A 128 -8.26 -17.47 -14.95
CA THR A 128 -9.72 -17.60 -14.96
C THR A 128 -10.31 -17.34 -13.57
N ASN A 129 -11.51 -16.75 -13.53
CA ASN A 129 -12.26 -16.56 -12.31
C ASN A 129 -12.70 -17.88 -11.65
N GLY A 130 -12.83 -18.96 -12.45
CA GLY A 130 -13.29 -20.25 -11.98
C GLY A 130 -14.74 -20.28 -11.49
N GLY A 131 -15.49 -19.20 -11.76
CA GLY A 131 -16.84 -19.00 -11.26
C GLY A 131 -17.92 -19.67 -12.08
N THR A 132 -19.12 -19.67 -11.52
CA THR A 132 -20.37 -20.02 -12.19
C THR A 132 -21.10 -18.75 -12.63
N GLY A 133 -22.19 -18.87 -13.38
CA GLY A 133 -22.96 -17.70 -13.85
C GLY A 133 -23.49 -16.76 -12.75
N ASP A 134 -23.58 -17.23 -11.51
CA ASP A 134 -24.22 -16.50 -10.40
C ASP A 134 -23.29 -15.56 -9.63
N ASN A 135 -21.97 -15.56 -9.92
CA ASN A 135 -20.98 -14.67 -9.28
C ASN A 135 -20.59 -13.49 -10.18
N ALA A 136 -19.90 -12.52 -9.62
CA ALA A 136 -19.23 -11.48 -10.38
C ALA A 136 -17.80 -11.90 -10.77
N ASN A 137 -17.21 -11.22 -11.75
CA ASN A 137 -15.78 -11.34 -12.02
C ASN A 137 -14.97 -10.70 -10.90
N TYR A 138 -13.65 -10.84 -10.91
CA TYR A 138 -12.76 -10.17 -9.98
C TYR A 138 -12.37 -8.77 -10.49
N VAL A 139 -11.88 -7.94 -9.58
CA VAL A 139 -11.31 -6.62 -9.85
C VAL A 139 -9.82 -6.63 -9.51
N VAL A 140 -8.99 -5.97 -10.32
CA VAL A 140 -7.53 -5.92 -10.15
C VAL A 140 -7.12 -4.53 -9.70
N PHE A 141 -6.26 -4.44 -8.67
CA PHE A 141 -5.70 -3.18 -8.20
C PHE A 141 -4.19 -3.26 -8.16
N ALA A 142 -3.54 -2.13 -8.42
CA ALA A 142 -2.09 -1.99 -8.35
C ALA A 142 -1.71 -0.77 -7.53
N LYS A 143 -0.77 -0.95 -6.62
CA LYS A 143 -0.13 0.14 -5.85
C LYS A 143 1.38 -0.08 -5.84
N ASN A 144 2.14 0.95 -5.49
CA ASN A 144 3.56 0.75 -5.16
C ASN A 144 3.70 -0.36 -4.10
N MET A 145 4.71 -1.18 -4.24
CA MET A 145 5.02 -2.19 -3.24
C MET A 145 5.30 -1.51 -1.90
N GLU A 146 4.66 -2.01 -0.84
CA GLU A 146 4.87 -1.49 0.51
C GLU A 146 6.34 -1.68 0.91
N THR A 147 6.98 -0.59 1.32
CA THR A 147 8.31 -0.65 1.89
C THR A 147 8.22 -1.17 3.32
N VAL A 148 8.75 -2.37 3.57
CA VAL A 148 8.87 -2.96 4.91
C VAL A 148 10.31 -2.95 5.34
N LEU A 149 10.62 -2.18 6.39
CA LEU A 149 11.96 -2.04 6.96
C LEU A 149 12.08 -2.84 8.26
N ASN A 150 13.26 -3.41 8.50
CA ASN A 150 13.55 -4.17 9.71
C ASN A 150 14.87 -3.74 10.33
N GLY A 151 14.79 -3.24 11.56
CA GLY A 151 15.91 -2.97 12.43
C GLY A 151 16.11 -4.05 13.50
N LYS A 152 16.85 -3.74 14.54
CA LYS A 152 17.03 -4.59 15.72
C LYS A 152 15.83 -4.50 16.66
N LEU A 153 15.38 -3.28 16.96
CA LEU A 153 14.29 -2.97 17.90
C LEU A 153 12.99 -2.63 17.17
N ILE A 154 13.08 -2.00 16.00
CA ILE A 154 11.94 -1.66 15.15
C ILE A 154 11.79 -2.75 14.10
N LYS A 155 10.71 -3.52 14.18
CA LYS A 155 10.42 -4.64 13.29
C LYS A 155 9.22 -4.35 12.42
N ASN A 156 9.26 -4.87 11.20
CA ASN A 156 8.15 -4.80 10.26
C ASN A 156 7.61 -3.36 10.10
N LEU A 157 8.50 -2.36 10.08
CA LEU A 157 8.08 -0.99 9.79
C LEU A 157 7.55 -0.94 8.36
N GLN A 158 6.26 -0.78 8.25
CA GLN A 158 5.54 -0.60 7.00
C GLN A 158 5.31 0.90 6.80
N VAL A 159 5.82 1.44 5.70
CA VAL A 159 5.67 2.86 5.34
C VAL A 159 4.46 3.02 4.43
N PHE A 160 3.49 3.86 4.82
CA PHE A 160 2.26 4.07 4.07
C PHE A 160 2.37 5.20 3.04
N ASP A 161 3.32 6.11 3.22
CA ASP A 161 3.66 7.14 2.23
C ASP A 161 4.46 6.50 1.09
N SER A 162 3.78 5.92 0.13
CA SER A 162 4.41 5.19 -0.98
C SER A 162 5.23 6.08 -1.92
N GLU A 163 4.97 7.39 -1.96
CA GLU A 163 5.71 8.33 -2.82
C GLU A 163 7.10 8.61 -2.27
N ASN A 164 7.23 8.66 -0.94
CA ASN A 164 8.48 8.97 -0.25
C ASN A 164 9.08 7.75 0.48
N ALA A 165 8.51 6.55 0.31
CA ALA A 165 8.92 5.36 1.06
C ALA A 165 10.39 4.94 0.82
N ALA A 166 10.95 5.25 -0.35
CA ALA A 166 12.34 4.98 -0.69
C ALA A 166 13.34 5.76 0.18
N ASP A 167 12.92 6.91 0.74
CA ASP A 167 13.73 7.77 1.58
C ASP A 167 13.67 7.38 3.07
N TRP A 168 12.80 6.42 3.42
CA TRP A 168 12.71 5.90 4.78
C TRP A 168 13.75 4.81 5.00
N SER A 169 14.41 4.84 6.15
CA SER A 169 15.37 3.80 6.54
C SER A 169 15.46 3.66 8.06
N ILE A 170 15.90 2.49 8.52
CA ILE A 170 16.26 2.27 9.93
C ILE A 170 17.77 2.40 10.03
N TYR A 171 18.22 3.27 10.91
CA TYR A 171 19.62 3.59 11.15
C TYR A 171 19.99 3.22 12.58
N ASN A 172 21.09 2.51 12.74
CA ASN A 172 21.63 2.14 14.04
C ASN A 172 22.75 3.09 14.43
N ASN A 173 22.91 3.31 15.73
CA ASN A 173 23.99 4.12 16.28
C ASN A 173 23.89 5.62 15.93
N THR A 174 22.72 6.21 16.12
CA THR A 174 22.48 7.65 15.89
C THR A 174 23.20 8.52 16.91
N GLY A 175 23.68 9.68 16.46
CA GLY A 175 24.37 10.68 17.28
C GLY A 175 24.63 11.96 16.49
N VAL A 176 25.50 12.83 17.05
CA VAL A 176 25.93 14.04 16.34
C VAL A 176 26.54 13.69 15.00
N GLY A 177 26.19 14.43 13.95
CA GLY A 177 26.62 14.20 12.57
C GLY A 177 25.78 13.17 11.80
N SER A 178 24.89 12.43 12.47
CA SER A 178 23.97 11.53 11.76
C SER A 178 22.94 12.33 10.95
N VAL A 179 22.63 11.86 9.74
CA VAL A 179 21.60 12.46 8.87
C VAL A 179 20.21 12.16 9.44
N LEU A 180 19.36 13.20 9.51
CA LEU A 180 18.03 13.15 10.12
C LEU A 180 16.95 12.59 9.18
N PHE A 181 16.95 13.02 7.93
CA PHE A 181 15.95 12.63 6.90
C PHE A 181 16.62 11.89 5.75
N GLY A 182 15.88 11.06 5.05
CA GLY A 182 16.42 10.33 3.90
C GLY A 182 16.53 11.18 2.62
N ASP A 183 15.72 12.21 2.53
CA ASP A 183 15.57 13.12 1.37
C ASP A 183 16.22 14.51 1.58
N ARG A 184 16.99 14.71 2.66
CA ARG A 184 17.66 15.98 3.01
C ARG A 184 19.02 15.74 3.67
N ASP A 185 19.98 16.58 3.36
CA ASP A 185 21.33 16.58 3.97
C ASP A 185 21.38 17.30 5.34
N ILE A 186 20.32 17.16 6.13
CA ILE A 186 20.21 17.75 7.46
C ILE A 186 20.81 16.78 8.49
N THR A 187 21.74 17.26 9.31
CA THR A 187 22.43 16.45 10.33
C THR A 187 22.18 16.99 11.74
N PHE A 188 22.29 16.12 12.75
CA PHE A 188 22.28 16.53 14.15
C PHE A 188 23.56 17.29 14.48
N THR A 189 23.45 18.53 14.99
CA THR A 189 24.55 19.34 15.51
C THR A 189 24.67 19.25 17.03
N SER A 190 23.57 18.93 17.73
CA SER A 190 23.59 18.47 19.12
C SER A 190 22.62 17.30 19.28
N PHE A 191 22.96 16.36 20.15
CA PHE A 191 22.18 15.14 20.36
C PHE A 191 22.20 14.76 21.85
N PRO A 192 21.04 14.38 22.45
CA PRO A 192 20.98 13.99 23.86
C PRO A 192 21.84 12.79 24.17
N GLU A 193 22.65 12.87 25.22
CA GLU A 193 23.59 11.80 25.57
C GLU A 193 22.90 10.45 25.82
N ASN A 194 21.73 10.48 26.45
CA ASN A 194 20.94 9.27 26.74
C ASN A 194 20.31 8.62 25.49
N LEU A 195 20.35 9.28 24.33
CA LEU A 195 19.87 8.75 23.06
C LEU A 195 21.00 8.38 22.09
N VAL A 196 22.26 8.66 22.44
CA VAL A 196 23.40 8.27 21.61
C VAL A 196 23.42 6.75 21.46
N GLY A 197 23.53 6.27 20.22
CA GLY A 197 23.50 4.86 19.88
C GLY A 197 22.09 4.28 19.69
N ALA A 198 21.04 5.08 19.80
CA ALA A 198 19.68 4.62 19.55
C ALA A 198 19.49 4.14 18.10
N GLU A 199 18.60 3.16 17.94
CA GLU A 199 18.06 2.83 16.63
C GLU A 199 17.00 3.89 16.25
N THR A 200 17.13 4.45 15.07
CA THR A 200 16.31 5.59 14.61
C THR A 200 15.68 5.28 13.27
N VAL A 201 14.42 5.64 13.13
CA VAL A 201 13.77 5.73 11.81
C VAL A 201 14.11 7.09 11.21
N LYS A 202 14.86 7.10 10.11
CA LYS A 202 14.96 8.26 9.24
C LYS A 202 13.71 8.27 8.37
N THR A 203 12.92 9.32 8.49
CA THR A 203 11.74 9.54 7.64
C THR A 203 12.12 10.40 6.43
N ALA A 204 11.26 10.48 5.43
CA ALA A 204 11.34 11.53 4.44
C ALA A 204 10.79 12.84 5.04
N CYS A 205 11.48 13.96 4.84
CA CYS A 205 10.99 15.28 5.25
C CYS A 205 9.70 15.66 4.52
N ASP A 206 9.55 15.23 3.26
CA ASP A 206 8.37 15.52 2.44
C ASP A 206 7.13 14.70 2.86
N SER A 207 7.29 13.63 3.64
CA SER A 207 6.18 12.92 4.29
C SER A 207 5.36 13.80 5.26
N LYS A 208 5.84 14.99 5.63
CA LYS A 208 5.10 15.97 6.44
C LYS A 208 3.79 16.45 5.81
N LEU A 209 3.62 16.27 4.51
CA LEU A 209 2.41 16.66 3.77
C LEU A 209 1.32 15.58 3.78
N VAL A 210 1.63 14.38 4.22
CA VAL A 210 0.66 13.27 4.34
C VAL A 210 -0.23 13.51 5.55
N THR A 211 -1.53 13.40 5.36
CA THR A 211 -2.55 13.69 6.38
C THR A 211 -3.13 12.46 7.07
N THR A 212 -2.66 11.27 6.68
CA THR A 212 -3.01 9.97 7.28
C THR A 212 -1.84 9.43 8.09
N ASP A 213 -1.98 8.24 8.67
CA ASP A 213 -0.87 7.56 9.33
C ASP A 213 0.29 7.36 8.35
N LEU A 214 1.50 7.65 8.79
CA LEU A 214 2.72 7.52 7.98
C LEU A 214 3.26 6.09 7.93
N GLY A 215 3.00 5.31 8.97
CA GLY A 215 3.46 3.93 9.05
C GLY A 215 3.14 3.27 10.38
N VAL A 216 3.38 1.97 10.43
CA VAL A 216 3.21 1.13 11.62
C VAL A 216 4.42 0.21 11.76
N PHE A 217 4.80 -0.11 12.98
CA PHE A 217 5.87 -1.09 13.24
C PHE A 217 5.54 -1.96 14.47
N THR A 218 6.28 -3.05 14.61
CA THR A 218 6.25 -3.91 15.78
C THR A 218 7.51 -3.69 16.63
N ALA A 219 7.35 -3.49 17.94
CA ALA A 219 8.49 -3.46 18.85
C ALA A 219 9.15 -4.86 18.93
N GLY A 220 10.45 -4.93 18.63
CA GLY A 220 11.20 -6.19 18.64
C GLY A 220 11.62 -6.66 20.04
N ALA A 221 11.42 -5.83 21.06
CA ALA A 221 11.68 -6.07 22.48
C ALA A 221 10.90 -5.06 23.30
N ASP A 222 11.05 -5.07 24.64
CA ASP A 222 10.61 -3.97 25.49
C ASP A 222 11.46 -2.73 25.18
N ILE A 223 10.85 -1.67 24.67
CA ILE A 223 11.53 -0.46 24.24
C ILE A 223 10.90 0.78 24.87
N THR A 224 11.69 1.84 24.99
CA THR A 224 11.19 3.20 25.16
C THR A 224 11.29 3.90 23.81
N LEU A 225 10.14 4.34 23.28
CA LEU A 225 10.06 5.09 22.03
C LEU A 225 10.12 6.58 22.30
N TYR A 226 10.96 7.29 21.57
CA TYR A 226 11.07 8.73 21.57
C TYR A 226 10.66 9.28 20.20
N VAL A 227 9.91 10.37 20.19
CA VAL A 227 9.55 11.09 18.97
C VAL A 227 10.11 12.51 19.08
N ALA A 228 10.94 12.89 18.13
CA ALA A 228 11.44 14.26 18.02
C ALA A 228 10.53 15.04 17.07
N MET A 229 10.01 16.16 17.58
CA MET A 229 9.14 17.06 16.83
C MET A 229 9.88 18.38 16.53
N ASP A 230 9.68 18.91 15.34
CA ASP A 230 10.12 20.25 15.00
C ASP A 230 9.50 21.25 15.98
N SER A 231 10.33 22.10 16.58
CA SER A 231 9.90 23.10 17.58
C SER A 231 8.89 24.12 17.03
N ARG A 232 8.78 24.24 15.72
CA ARG A 232 7.79 25.09 15.04
C ARG A 232 6.38 24.45 15.06
N VAL A 233 6.27 23.14 15.29
CA VAL A 233 5.00 22.41 15.44
C VAL A 233 4.59 22.45 16.91
N THR A 234 4.15 23.61 17.38
CA THR A 234 3.90 23.84 18.81
C THR A 234 2.42 23.87 19.18
N ASN A 235 1.52 24.12 18.23
CA ASN A 235 0.09 24.22 18.53
C ASN A 235 -0.78 24.07 17.27
N PRO A 236 -1.66 23.07 17.18
CA PRO A 236 -1.74 21.95 18.13
C PRO A 236 -0.64 20.90 17.91
N VAL A 237 -0.21 20.26 18.98
CA VAL A 237 0.55 19.01 18.91
C VAL A 237 -0.35 17.95 18.25
N PRO A 238 0.14 17.06 17.38
CA PRO A 238 -0.66 16.00 16.80
C PRO A 238 -1.39 15.17 17.86
N ASN A 239 -2.68 14.88 17.64
CA ASN A 239 -3.54 14.24 18.64
C ASN A 239 -3.00 12.89 19.15
N TRP A 240 -2.31 12.13 18.30
CA TRP A 240 -1.72 10.83 18.68
C TRP A 240 -0.58 10.93 19.70
N LEU A 241 -0.03 12.15 19.95
CA LEU A 241 0.95 12.43 21.00
C LEU A 241 0.34 12.94 22.32
N ASN A 242 -0.97 13.11 22.42
CA ASN A 242 -1.59 13.69 23.61
C ASN A 242 -1.29 12.92 24.92
N ASP A 243 -1.20 11.59 24.82
CA ASP A 243 -0.92 10.71 25.98
C ASP A 243 0.60 10.46 26.15
N TRP A 244 1.44 11.09 25.34
CA TRP A 244 2.88 10.94 25.42
C TRP A 244 3.48 11.95 26.42
N LYS A 245 4.53 11.50 27.11
CA LYS A 245 5.25 12.37 28.07
C LYS A 245 6.23 13.27 27.32
N ASN A 246 6.02 14.58 27.38
CA ASN A 246 7.04 15.54 26.96
C ASN A 246 8.25 15.45 27.91
N THR A 247 9.42 15.16 27.37
CA THR A 247 10.66 15.01 28.14
C THR A 247 11.34 16.36 28.42
N GLY A 248 11.01 17.40 27.68
CA GLY A 248 11.71 18.69 27.72
C GLY A 248 13.13 18.66 27.13
N VAL A 249 13.58 17.52 26.64
CA VAL A 249 14.90 17.36 26.02
C VAL A 249 14.84 17.85 24.57
N THR A 250 15.86 18.60 24.16
CA THR A 250 15.97 19.15 22.81
C THR A 250 17.23 18.67 22.11
N MET A 251 17.19 18.64 20.79
CA MET A 251 18.33 18.41 19.92
C MET A 251 18.39 19.53 18.86
N SER A 252 19.56 19.80 18.34
CA SER A 252 19.75 20.79 17.28
C SER A 252 20.19 20.12 15.99
N ILE A 253 19.82 20.74 14.88
CA ILE A 253 20.13 20.26 13.54
C ILE A 253 20.86 21.33 12.75
N SER A 254 21.56 20.92 11.68
CA SER A 254 22.16 21.87 10.73
C SER A 254 21.05 22.63 9.99
N ASN A 255 21.37 23.82 9.54
CA ASN A 255 20.49 24.53 8.61
C ASN A 255 20.54 23.85 7.24
N ASP A 256 19.40 23.88 6.57
CA ASP A 256 19.28 23.45 5.18
C ASP A 256 19.87 24.51 4.24
#